data_96d9a0819340c02f82b1192f37c75237
#
_entry.id   96d9a0819340c02f82b1192f37c75237
#
_cell.length_a   1.000
_cell.length_b   1.000
_cell.length_c   1.000
_cell.angle_alpha   90.00
_cell.angle_beta   90.00
_cell.angle_gamma   90.00
#
_symmetry.space_group_name_H-M   'P 1'
#
loop_
_entity.id
_entity.type
_entity.pdbx_description
1 polymer ?
#
loop_
_entity_poly.entity_id
_entity_poly.type
_entity_poly.pdbx_seq_one_letter_code
_entity_poly.pdbx_strand_id
1 'polypeptide(L)'
;MSRRVSPNRASRSALPALSPFSAKTKTPHWTQALTLDLIIRVLHKTILHPFLAWLIPLCLRAQATPYSHPSFVATTAYASILSFLLLLNILNKRIAYGLPRKVSLEDEVVLVAGGASGLGLLIAEIYGMRGVAVAVLDVRDVGGVGMGGVEEWEEVHSVRYYRCDVGDWGEVERVKRMVEKELGTPTILINCIAAPINGMSITSLPPTAISYTIHSNLVSCFNILQQFLPGMLSSPTGGTVVNLSSVVSYLTPAGLSDYVATKAAISAVHKTVEAELRVSGDNDRVKMLLIETGQMATALFEAVKTPNNFFAPVLEPVQVAREIVAVVDSGNGGSIRLPAYGALVNWYAVLPVAIQRLARYLSGIDSAVGVGVEAEKRKGNGSERAMASSDSISSEKEREKGKASSSSKGSDSDVELIEADA
;
A
#
# COMPACT_ATOMS: atom_id res chain seq x y z
N MET A 1 3.18 0.18 -73.35
CA MET A 1 4.14 -0.41 -72.38
C MET A 1 3.80 0.11 -70.98
N SER A 2 3.00 -0.61 -70.25
CA SER A 2 2.54 -0.25 -68.90
C SER A 2 3.20 -1.23 -67.91
N ARG A 3 4.10 -0.73 -67.07
CA ARG A 3 4.72 -1.52 -66.00
C ARG A 3 3.77 -1.54 -64.80
N ARG A 4 3.22 -2.68 -64.49
CA ARG A 4 2.55 -2.96 -63.21
C ARG A 4 3.58 -3.03 -62.09
N VAL A 5 3.43 -2.15 -61.09
CA VAL A 5 4.15 -2.22 -59.83
C VAL A 5 3.34 -3.10 -58.89
N SER A 6 3.92 -4.25 -58.47
CA SER A 6 3.34 -5.13 -57.49
C SER A 6 3.45 -4.54 -56.08
N PRO A 7 2.46 -4.64 -55.17
CA PRO A 7 2.58 -4.18 -53.81
C PRO A 7 3.46 -5.13 -53.00
N ASN A 8 4.46 -4.57 -52.40
CA ASN A 8 5.41 -5.21 -51.51
C ASN A 8 4.67 -5.71 -50.23
N ARG A 9 4.71 -7.01 -50.01
CA ARG A 9 4.18 -7.68 -48.83
C ARG A 9 5.08 -7.30 -47.64
N ALA A 10 4.68 -6.28 -46.84
CA ALA A 10 5.31 -6.00 -45.57
C ALA A 10 5.16 -7.22 -44.67
N SER A 11 6.30 -7.75 -44.25
CA SER A 11 6.42 -8.82 -43.27
C SER A 11 5.72 -8.42 -41.98
N ARG A 12 4.72 -9.21 -41.57
CA ARG A 12 4.18 -9.16 -40.21
C ARG A 12 5.32 -9.50 -39.25
N SER A 13 5.90 -8.48 -38.63
CA SER A 13 6.76 -8.65 -37.49
C SER A 13 5.90 -9.19 -36.34
N ALA A 14 6.26 -10.38 -35.88
CA ALA A 14 5.66 -10.97 -34.69
C ALA A 14 5.78 -10.00 -33.52
N LEU A 15 4.69 -9.76 -32.82
CA LEU A 15 4.66 -9.03 -31.56
C LEU A 15 5.77 -9.56 -30.64
N PRO A 16 6.63 -8.69 -30.09
CA PRO A 16 7.57 -9.11 -29.08
C PRO A 16 6.79 -9.65 -27.89
N ALA A 17 7.05 -10.90 -27.55
CA ALA A 17 6.52 -11.51 -26.36
C ALA A 17 6.87 -10.64 -25.15
N LEU A 18 5.85 -10.22 -24.39
CA LEU A 18 5.99 -9.62 -23.07
C LEU A 18 7.07 -10.38 -22.29
N SER A 19 8.23 -9.75 -22.05
CA SER A 19 9.25 -10.35 -21.22
C SER A 19 8.67 -10.49 -19.82
N PRO A 20 8.47 -11.70 -19.30
CA PRO A 20 8.01 -11.87 -17.95
C PRO A 20 9.08 -11.26 -17.03
N PHE A 21 8.66 -10.51 -16.05
CA PHE A 21 9.48 -10.12 -14.90
C PHE A 21 10.31 -11.34 -14.49
N SER A 22 11.59 -11.33 -14.84
CA SER A 22 12.51 -12.44 -14.55
C SER A 22 13.01 -12.31 -13.11
N ALA A 23 12.11 -12.39 -12.14
CA ALA A 23 12.46 -12.97 -10.87
C ALA A 23 12.70 -14.45 -11.15
N LYS A 24 13.89 -14.97 -10.88
CA LYS A 24 14.18 -16.41 -10.84
C LYS A 24 13.21 -17.05 -9.85
N THR A 25 12.04 -17.40 -10.34
CA THR A 25 11.02 -18.12 -9.58
C THR A 25 11.53 -19.53 -9.40
N LYS A 26 12.19 -19.79 -8.26
CA LYS A 26 12.14 -21.13 -7.68
C LYS A 26 10.67 -21.49 -7.66
N THR A 27 10.27 -22.57 -8.33
CA THR A 27 8.89 -23.08 -8.28
C THR A 27 8.46 -23.10 -6.81
N PRO A 28 7.48 -22.30 -6.42
CA PRO A 28 7.10 -22.20 -5.01
C PRO A 28 6.63 -23.57 -4.57
N HIS A 29 7.18 -24.08 -3.49
CA HIS A 29 6.71 -25.33 -2.89
C HIS A 29 5.20 -25.14 -2.64
N TRP A 30 4.35 -26.15 -2.94
CA TRP A 30 2.89 -26.05 -2.81
C TRP A 30 2.41 -25.52 -1.45
N THR A 31 3.19 -25.76 -0.38
CA THR A 31 2.94 -25.21 0.95
C THR A 31 3.07 -23.68 1.05
N GLN A 32 3.81 -23.04 0.12
CA GLN A 32 3.93 -21.57 0.08
C GLN A 32 2.70 -20.90 -0.57
N ALA A 33 1.94 -21.67 -1.35
CA ALA A 33 0.68 -21.22 -1.92
C ALA A 33 -0.47 -21.28 -0.88
N LEU A 34 -0.30 -22.05 0.21
CA LEU A 34 -1.30 -22.13 1.27
C LEU A 34 -1.18 -20.91 2.20
N THR A 35 -2.04 -19.93 2.00
CA THR A 35 -2.12 -18.72 2.82
C THR A 35 -3.43 -18.67 3.60
N LEU A 36 -3.45 -17.93 4.70
CA LEU A 36 -4.67 -17.67 5.46
C LEU A 36 -5.77 -17.06 4.57
N ASP A 37 -5.39 -16.17 3.67
CA ASP A 37 -6.29 -15.56 2.68
C ASP A 37 -6.99 -16.60 1.80
N LEU A 38 -6.23 -17.56 1.29
CA LEU A 38 -6.79 -18.63 0.47
C LEU A 38 -7.81 -19.46 1.29
N ILE A 39 -7.46 -19.82 2.53
CA ILE A 39 -8.35 -20.57 3.40
C ILE A 39 -9.65 -19.78 3.66
N ILE A 40 -9.55 -18.51 4.05
CA ILE A 40 -10.71 -17.65 4.30
C ILE A 40 -11.57 -17.51 3.04
N ARG A 41 -10.94 -17.32 1.89
CA ARG A 41 -11.63 -17.18 0.59
C ARG A 41 -12.37 -18.48 0.23
N VAL A 42 -11.75 -19.63 0.42
CA VAL A 42 -12.39 -20.93 0.18
C VAL A 42 -13.57 -21.14 1.16
N LEU A 43 -13.37 -20.90 2.46
CA LEU A 43 -14.43 -21.02 3.45
C LEU A 43 -15.62 -20.10 3.13
N HIS A 44 -15.35 -18.84 2.76
CA HIS A 44 -16.40 -17.88 2.43
C HIS A 44 -17.18 -18.27 1.18
N LYS A 45 -16.50 -18.88 0.19
CA LYS A 45 -17.16 -19.36 -1.05
C LYS A 45 -17.83 -20.74 -0.91
N THR A 46 -17.56 -21.46 0.16
CA THR A 46 -18.10 -22.81 0.39
C THR A 46 -18.98 -22.87 1.64
N ILE A 47 -18.39 -23.17 2.79
CA ILE A 47 -19.10 -23.43 4.04
C ILE A 47 -19.88 -22.19 4.53
N LEU A 48 -19.29 -21.02 4.44
CA LEU A 48 -19.90 -19.75 4.88
C LEU A 48 -20.79 -19.10 3.82
N HIS A 49 -21.02 -19.75 2.67
CA HIS A 49 -21.88 -19.20 1.63
C HIS A 49 -23.36 -19.56 1.92
N PRO A 50 -24.26 -18.57 2.14
CA PRO A 50 -25.64 -18.84 2.54
C PRO A 50 -26.39 -19.79 1.59
N PHE A 51 -26.19 -19.62 0.28
CA PHE A 51 -26.82 -20.49 -0.72
C PHE A 51 -26.40 -21.96 -0.54
N LEU A 52 -25.10 -22.24 -0.36
CA LEU A 52 -24.61 -23.60 -0.14
C LEU A 52 -25.08 -24.16 1.22
N ALA A 53 -25.15 -23.31 2.24
CA ALA A 53 -25.66 -23.70 3.54
C ALA A 53 -27.13 -24.15 3.48
N TRP A 54 -27.98 -23.51 2.65
CA TRP A 54 -29.38 -23.92 2.45
C TRP A 54 -29.54 -25.23 1.67
N LEU A 55 -28.57 -25.65 0.87
CA LEU A 55 -28.62 -26.94 0.20
C LEU A 55 -28.62 -28.12 1.18
N ILE A 56 -27.96 -27.98 2.33
CA ILE A 56 -27.85 -29.07 3.34
C ILE A 56 -29.23 -29.46 3.90
N PRO A 57 -30.04 -28.55 4.50
CA PRO A 57 -31.37 -28.92 4.96
C PRO A 57 -32.31 -29.36 3.82
N LEU A 58 -32.15 -28.83 2.59
CA LEU A 58 -32.90 -29.30 1.44
C LEU A 58 -32.57 -30.76 1.10
N CYS A 59 -31.28 -31.13 1.10
CA CYS A 59 -30.87 -32.52 0.90
C CYS A 59 -31.40 -33.45 2.01
N LEU A 60 -31.37 -33.02 3.28
CA LEU A 60 -31.94 -33.77 4.37
C LEU A 60 -33.44 -34.00 4.19
N ARG A 61 -34.19 -33.00 3.72
CA ARG A 61 -35.62 -33.17 3.39
C ARG A 61 -35.86 -34.11 2.23
N ALA A 62 -35.03 -34.06 1.20
CA ALA A 62 -35.10 -35.01 0.09
C ALA A 62 -34.88 -36.47 0.55
N GLN A 63 -34.15 -36.69 1.65
CA GLN A 63 -33.94 -37.97 2.30
C GLN A 63 -35.05 -38.32 3.32
N ALA A 64 -36.19 -37.61 3.29
CA ALA A 64 -37.34 -37.78 4.19
C ALA A 64 -37.03 -37.57 5.70
N THR A 65 -35.93 -36.83 6.03
CA THR A 65 -35.60 -36.51 7.43
C THR A 65 -36.71 -35.68 8.08
N PRO A 66 -37.23 -36.06 9.26
CA PRO A 66 -38.29 -35.32 9.96
C PRO A 66 -37.83 -33.89 10.33
N TYR A 67 -38.77 -32.93 10.34
CA TYR A 67 -38.50 -31.54 10.72
C TYR A 67 -37.97 -31.39 12.14
N SER A 68 -38.36 -32.27 13.05
CA SER A 68 -37.91 -32.33 14.45
C SER A 68 -36.53 -32.96 14.62
N HIS A 69 -35.94 -33.53 13.57
CA HIS A 69 -34.65 -34.20 13.70
C HIS A 69 -33.54 -33.17 14.00
N PRO A 70 -32.64 -33.43 14.97
CA PRO A 70 -31.61 -32.47 15.39
C PRO A 70 -30.73 -31.96 14.25
N SER A 71 -30.38 -32.84 13.31
CA SER A 71 -29.57 -32.46 12.13
C SER A 71 -30.29 -31.44 11.24
N PHE A 72 -31.60 -31.63 11.03
CA PHE A 72 -32.39 -30.68 10.21
C PHE A 72 -32.50 -29.32 10.92
N VAL A 73 -32.79 -29.29 12.20
CA VAL A 73 -32.88 -28.05 12.99
C VAL A 73 -31.54 -27.33 13.01
N ALA A 74 -30.44 -28.04 13.27
CA ALA A 74 -29.10 -27.44 13.33
C ALA A 74 -28.67 -26.84 11.97
N THR A 75 -28.87 -27.56 10.86
CA THR A 75 -28.49 -27.07 9.53
C THR A 75 -29.37 -25.90 9.07
N THR A 76 -30.66 -25.92 9.39
CA THR A 76 -31.58 -24.82 9.12
C THR A 76 -31.22 -23.58 9.93
N ALA A 77 -30.93 -23.75 11.22
CA ALA A 77 -30.46 -22.63 12.06
C ALA A 77 -29.17 -22.05 11.55
N TYR A 78 -28.19 -22.87 11.16
CA TYR A 78 -26.93 -22.44 10.57
C TYR A 78 -27.14 -21.60 9.27
N ALA A 79 -27.95 -22.11 8.30
CA ALA A 79 -28.24 -21.41 7.08
C ALA A 79 -28.99 -20.07 7.31
N SER A 80 -29.91 -20.07 8.29
CA SER A 80 -30.67 -18.87 8.70
C SER A 80 -29.74 -17.80 9.29
N ILE A 81 -28.82 -18.19 10.18
CA ILE A 81 -27.82 -17.28 10.77
C ILE A 81 -26.94 -16.66 9.68
N LEU A 82 -26.42 -17.46 8.74
CA LEU A 82 -25.60 -16.94 7.64
C LEU A 82 -26.38 -15.98 6.76
N SER A 83 -27.64 -16.30 6.44
CA SER A 83 -28.52 -15.41 5.65
C SER A 83 -28.79 -14.10 6.39
N PHE A 84 -29.04 -14.17 7.70
CA PHE A 84 -29.24 -12.99 8.54
C PHE A 84 -27.99 -12.10 8.60
N LEU A 85 -26.80 -12.70 8.79
CA LEU A 85 -25.53 -11.97 8.77
C LEU A 85 -25.27 -11.32 7.42
N LEU A 86 -25.58 -11.99 6.29
CA LEU A 86 -25.50 -11.40 4.95
C LEU A 86 -26.43 -10.20 4.81
N LEU A 87 -27.69 -10.32 5.25
CA LEU A 87 -28.67 -9.24 5.23
C LEU A 87 -28.20 -8.06 6.08
N LEU A 88 -27.71 -8.30 7.29
CA LEU A 88 -27.14 -7.27 8.16
C LEU A 88 -25.96 -6.55 7.50
N ASN A 89 -25.08 -7.29 6.81
CA ASN A 89 -23.95 -6.69 6.11
C ASN A 89 -24.40 -5.82 4.94
N ILE A 90 -25.39 -6.27 4.16
CA ILE A 90 -25.98 -5.47 3.07
C ILE A 90 -26.62 -4.20 3.65
N LEU A 91 -27.40 -4.33 4.71
CA LEU A 91 -28.07 -3.21 5.36
C LEU A 91 -27.06 -2.21 5.93
N ASN A 92 -26.02 -2.70 6.61
CA ASN A 92 -24.94 -1.89 7.14
C ASN A 92 -24.23 -1.10 6.03
N LYS A 93 -23.92 -1.74 4.90
CA LYS A 93 -23.32 -1.03 3.76
C LYS A 93 -24.24 0.05 3.18
N ARG A 94 -25.55 -0.22 3.10
CA ARG A 94 -26.53 0.74 2.62
C ARG A 94 -26.68 1.96 3.54
N ILE A 95 -26.69 1.73 4.84
CA ILE A 95 -26.77 2.81 5.83
C ILE A 95 -25.47 3.60 5.88
N ALA A 96 -24.32 2.92 5.82
CA ALA A 96 -23.02 3.56 5.93
C ALA A 96 -22.64 4.36 4.66
N TYR A 97 -22.87 3.82 3.47
CA TYR A 97 -22.33 4.35 2.21
C TYR A 97 -23.42 4.79 1.21
N GLY A 98 -24.70 4.67 1.56
CA GLY A 98 -25.81 5.00 0.69
C GLY A 98 -26.03 4.04 -0.48
N LEU A 99 -26.76 4.49 -1.50
CA LEU A 99 -27.02 3.73 -2.72
C LEU A 99 -25.79 3.77 -3.65
N PRO A 100 -25.51 2.71 -4.40
CA PRO A 100 -24.41 2.74 -5.37
C PRO A 100 -24.68 3.76 -6.47
N ARG A 101 -23.63 4.44 -6.91
CA ARG A 101 -23.66 5.31 -8.08
C ARG A 101 -23.84 4.47 -9.35
N LYS A 102 -24.56 4.98 -10.34
CA LYS A 102 -24.55 4.37 -11.66
C LYS A 102 -23.26 4.72 -12.38
N VAL A 103 -22.50 3.71 -12.76
CA VAL A 103 -21.25 3.84 -13.52
C VAL A 103 -21.49 3.39 -14.94
N SER A 104 -21.33 4.31 -15.91
CA SER A 104 -21.34 4.02 -17.35
C SER A 104 -19.94 4.27 -17.87
N LEU A 105 -19.21 3.22 -18.19
CA LEU A 105 -17.80 3.34 -18.57
C LEU A 105 -17.56 4.18 -19.82
N GLU A 106 -18.54 4.31 -20.68
CA GLU A 106 -18.47 5.14 -21.89
C GLU A 106 -18.46 6.64 -21.58
N ASP A 107 -19.06 7.04 -20.42
CA ASP A 107 -19.21 8.42 -19.99
C ASP A 107 -18.19 8.79 -18.88
N GLU A 108 -17.40 7.84 -18.40
CA GLU A 108 -16.46 8.07 -17.31
C GLU A 108 -15.11 8.56 -17.82
N VAL A 109 -14.52 9.49 -17.08
CA VAL A 109 -13.12 9.91 -17.22
C VAL A 109 -12.39 9.50 -15.95
N VAL A 110 -11.40 8.61 -16.09
CA VAL A 110 -10.59 8.08 -14.99
C VAL A 110 -9.30 8.87 -14.87
N LEU A 111 -9.04 9.44 -13.71
CA LEU A 111 -7.78 10.09 -13.40
C LEU A 111 -7.00 9.22 -12.42
N VAL A 112 -5.78 8.81 -12.80
CA VAL A 112 -4.88 8.01 -11.97
C VAL A 112 -3.65 8.84 -11.60
N ALA A 113 -3.58 9.29 -10.37
CA ALA A 113 -2.39 9.96 -9.84
C ALA A 113 -1.36 8.92 -9.34
N GLY A 114 -0.11 9.02 -9.76
CA GLY A 114 0.92 8.00 -9.57
C GLY A 114 0.71 6.79 -10.49
N GLY A 115 0.25 7.03 -11.74
CA GLY A 115 -0.15 5.99 -12.67
C GLY A 115 0.95 5.52 -13.64
N ALA A 116 2.17 6.05 -13.58
CA ALA A 116 3.26 5.60 -14.46
C ALA A 116 3.97 4.34 -13.97
N SER A 117 3.57 3.76 -12.85
CA SER A 117 4.21 2.55 -12.33
C SER A 117 3.32 1.77 -11.35
N GLY A 118 3.69 0.51 -11.11
CA GLY A 118 3.12 -0.35 -10.08
C GLY A 118 1.61 -0.52 -10.20
N LEU A 119 0.89 -0.31 -9.10
CA LEU A 119 -0.56 -0.52 -9.03
C LEU A 119 -1.33 0.50 -9.89
N GLY A 120 -0.89 1.78 -9.90
CA GLY A 120 -1.54 2.82 -10.68
C GLY A 120 -1.47 2.55 -12.19
N LEU A 121 -0.32 2.07 -12.68
CA LEU A 121 -0.14 1.65 -14.06
C LEU A 121 -1.13 0.54 -14.44
N LEU A 122 -1.20 -0.53 -13.64
CA LEU A 122 -2.10 -1.64 -13.90
C LEU A 122 -3.57 -1.21 -13.95
N ILE A 123 -3.97 -0.28 -13.09
CA ILE A 123 -5.34 0.25 -13.10
C ILE A 123 -5.58 1.06 -14.37
N ALA A 124 -4.63 1.93 -14.76
CA ALA A 124 -4.71 2.72 -15.99
C ALA A 124 -4.81 1.82 -17.24
N GLU A 125 -4.01 0.75 -17.30
CA GLU A 125 -4.06 -0.25 -18.36
C GLU A 125 -5.42 -0.98 -18.42
N ILE A 126 -5.95 -1.41 -17.26
CA ILE A 126 -7.25 -2.10 -17.22
C ILE A 126 -8.36 -1.22 -17.78
N TYR A 127 -8.43 0.06 -17.41
CA TYR A 127 -9.44 0.98 -17.95
C TYR A 127 -9.16 1.35 -19.41
N GLY A 128 -7.90 1.59 -19.77
CA GLY A 128 -7.49 1.89 -21.15
C GLY A 128 -7.84 0.77 -22.12
N MET A 129 -7.56 -0.49 -21.78
CA MET A 129 -7.96 -1.66 -22.60
C MET A 129 -9.46 -1.82 -22.76
N ARG A 130 -10.27 -1.22 -21.89
CA ARG A 130 -11.73 -1.19 -21.96
C ARG A 130 -12.26 0.01 -22.73
N GLY A 131 -11.37 0.85 -23.29
CA GLY A 131 -11.73 2.02 -24.07
C GLY A 131 -12.19 3.23 -23.23
N VAL A 132 -12.00 3.18 -21.90
CA VAL A 132 -12.35 4.31 -21.01
C VAL A 132 -11.30 5.41 -21.16
N ALA A 133 -11.71 6.67 -21.15
CA ALA A 133 -10.79 7.81 -21.14
C ALA A 133 -10.00 7.86 -19.83
N VAL A 134 -8.67 7.75 -19.90
CA VAL A 134 -7.79 7.72 -18.74
C VAL A 134 -6.77 8.86 -18.80
N ALA A 135 -6.72 9.68 -17.75
CA ALA A 135 -5.66 10.64 -17.51
C ALA A 135 -4.68 10.08 -16.46
N VAL A 136 -3.42 9.90 -16.82
CA VAL A 136 -2.36 9.47 -15.91
C VAL A 136 -1.50 10.67 -15.51
N LEU A 137 -1.38 10.93 -14.21
CA LEU A 137 -0.53 11.97 -13.65
C LEU A 137 0.65 11.34 -12.92
N ASP A 138 1.89 11.69 -13.29
CA ASP A 138 3.10 11.23 -12.58
C ASP A 138 4.24 12.25 -12.78
N VAL A 139 5.21 12.26 -11.87
CA VAL A 139 6.41 13.11 -11.97
C VAL A 139 7.47 12.53 -12.91
N ARG A 140 7.41 11.24 -13.21
CA ARG A 140 8.41 10.53 -14.01
C ARG A 140 8.27 10.89 -15.47
N ASP A 141 9.41 11.05 -16.18
CA ASP A 141 9.38 11.10 -17.63
C ASP A 141 9.14 9.70 -18.20
N VAL A 142 8.21 9.57 -19.09
CA VAL A 142 7.75 8.27 -19.64
C VAL A 142 8.87 7.60 -20.46
N GLY A 143 9.91 8.30 -20.85
CA GLY A 143 11.06 7.77 -21.59
C GLY A 143 12.07 6.94 -20.76
N GLY A 144 11.90 6.81 -19.44
CA GLY A 144 12.87 6.17 -18.53
C GLY A 144 12.43 4.86 -17.88
N VAL A 145 11.21 4.42 -18.06
CA VAL A 145 10.71 3.20 -17.43
C VAL A 145 10.59 2.08 -18.46
N GLY A 146 11.39 1.05 -18.28
CA GLY A 146 11.51 -0.10 -19.18
C GLY A 146 10.30 -1.02 -19.22
N MET A 147 9.17 -0.49 -19.61
CA MET A 147 8.02 -1.21 -20.14
C MET A 147 7.49 -0.34 -21.28
N GLY A 148 7.43 -0.87 -22.49
CA GLY A 148 7.03 -0.27 -23.76
C GLY A 148 6.83 1.25 -23.69
N GLY A 149 7.64 2.00 -24.42
CA GLY A 149 7.67 3.48 -24.28
C GLY A 149 6.28 4.12 -24.46
N VAL A 150 6.22 5.42 -24.23
CA VAL A 150 5.00 6.27 -24.45
C VAL A 150 4.35 6.00 -25.79
N GLU A 151 5.12 5.58 -26.78
CA GLU A 151 4.67 5.20 -28.12
C GLU A 151 3.64 4.05 -28.09
N GLU A 152 3.77 3.07 -27.16
CA GLU A 152 2.74 2.02 -26.99
C GLU A 152 1.46 2.53 -26.33
N TRP A 153 1.54 3.59 -25.51
CA TRP A 153 0.37 4.19 -24.86
C TRP A 153 -0.38 5.13 -25.81
N GLU A 154 0.33 5.77 -26.72
CA GLU A 154 -0.29 6.56 -27.80
C GLU A 154 -1.08 5.68 -28.78
N GLU A 155 -0.72 4.40 -28.93
CA GLU A 155 -1.52 3.43 -29.67
C GLU A 155 -2.84 3.06 -28.95
N VAL A 156 -2.90 3.17 -27.63
CA VAL A 156 -4.15 3.05 -26.84
C VAL A 156 -4.78 4.45 -26.78
N HIS A 157 -5.54 4.82 -27.77
CA HIS A 157 -6.18 6.14 -27.95
C HIS A 157 -6.96 6.68 -26.76
N SER A 158 -7.23 5.87 -25.73
CA SER A 158 -7.98 6.21 -24.54
C SER A 158 -7.14 6.64 -23.33
N VAL A 159 -5.80 6.44 -23.35
CA VAL A 159 -4.92 6.80 -22.21
C VAL A 159 -4.07 8.01 -22.58
N ARG A 160 -4.10 9.05 -21.74
CA ARG A 160 -3.27 10.26 -21.88
C ARG A 160 -2.38 10.41 -20.66
N TYR A 161 -1.11 10.68 -20.90
CA TYR A 161 -0.13 10.95 -19.87
C TYR A 161 0.10 12.45 -19.70
N TYR A 162 0.13 12.90 -18.44
CA TYR A 162 0.44 14.27 -18.07
C TYR A 162 1.55 14.27 -17.02
N ARG A 163 2.70 14.81 -17.37
CA ARG A 163 3.75 15.05 -16.38
C ARG A 163 3.29 16.09 -15.38
N CYS A 164 3.28 15.72 -14.08
CA CYS A 164 2.76 16.56 -13.02
C CYS A 164 3.39 16.18 -11.68
N ASP A 165 4.00 17.14 -11.00
CA ASP A 165 4.23 17.00 -9.56
C ASP A 165 2.91 17.30 -8.84
N VAL A 166 2.25 16.26 -8.38
CA VAL A 166 0.95 16.38 -7.71
C VAL A 166 1.09 17.04 -6.33
N GLY A 167 2.30 17.14 -5.78
CA GLY A 167 2.62 17.96 -4.62
C GLY A 167 2.52 19.47 -4.91
N ASP A 168 2.74 19.89 -6.15
CA ASP A 168 2.64 21.29 -6.56
C ASP A 168 1.20 21.65 -6.98
N TRP A 169 0.58 22.57 -6.23
CA TRP A 169 -0.77 23.04 -6.50
C TRP A 169 -0.94 23.63 -7.89
N GLY A 170 0.02 24.46 -8.34
CA GLY A 170 -0.05 25.14 -9.64
C GLY A 170 0.07 24.17 -10.81
N GLU A 171 0.90 23.13 -10.66
CA GLU A 171 1.00 22.08 -11.68
C GLU A 171 -0.30 21.26 -11.76
N VAL A 172 -0.91 20.90 -10.63
CA VAL A 172 -2.18 20.19 -10.62
C VAL A 172 -3.29 21.00 -11.27
N GLU A 173 -3.37 22.31 -10.97
CA GLU A 173 -4.34 23.20 -11.58
C GLU A 173 -4.14 23.33 -13.09
N ARG A 174 -2.89 23.45 -13.54
CA ARG A 174 -2.55 23.48 -14.97
C ARG A 174 -2.99 22.19 -15.67
N VAL A 175 -2.64 21.03 -15.11
CA VAL A 175 -2.97 19.74 -15.67
C VAL A 175 -4.47 19.47 -15.64
N LYS A 176 -5.18 19.88 -14.59
CA LYS A 176 -6.63 19.81 -14.53
C LYS A 176 -7.29 20.47 -15.74
N ARG A 177 -6.87 21.73 -16.06
CA ARG A 177 -7.41 22.43 -17.23
C ARG A 177 -7.13 21.70 -18.56
N MET A 178 -5.98 21.03 -18.67
CA MET A 178 -5.65 20.21 -19.85
C MET A 178 -6.54 18.97 -19.94
N VAL A 179 -6.66 18.22 -18.85
CA VAL A 179 -7.50 17.01 -18.76
C VAL A 179 -8.96 17.35 -19.07
N GLU A 180 -9.52 18.39 -18.45
CA GLU A 180 -10.91 18.79 -18.66
C GLU A 180 -11.18 19.22 -20.11
N LYS A 181 -10.20 19.84 -20.78
CA LYS A 181 -10.28 20.22 -22.19
C LYS A 181 -10.18 19.04 -23.16
N GLU A 182 -9.33 18.06 -22.87
CA GLU A 182 -8.99 16.97 -23.79
C GLU A 182 -9.86 15.72 -23.59
N LEU A 183 -10.19 15.39 -22.34
CA LEU A 183 -10.90 14.16 -21.97
C LEU A 183 -12.26 14.44 -21.31
N GLY A 184 -12.47 15.62 -20.78
CA GLY A 184 -13.64 15.97 -19.98
C GLY A 184 -13.37 15.96 -18.48
N THR A 185 -14.40 16.26 -17.70
CA THR A 185 -14.31 16.31 -16.23
C THR A 185 -14.09 14.91 -15.65
N PRO A 186 -13.00 14.66 -14.89
CA PRO A 186 -12.79 13.38 -14.24
C PRO A 186 -13.91 13.04 -13.26
N THR A 187 -14.46 11.85 -13.42
CA THR A 187 -15.53 11.30 -12.58
C THR A 187 -15.05 10.14 -11.70
N ILE A 188 -13.88 9.57 -12.02
CA ILE A 188 -13.20 8.58 -11.19
C ILE A 188 -11.79 9.08 -10.90
N LEU A 189 -11.48 9.31 -9.62
CA LEU A 189 -10.17 9.75 -9.13
C LEU A 189 -9.51 8.63 -8.34
N ILE A 190 -8.34 8.17 -8.78
CA ILE A 190 -7.59 7.10 -8.11
C ILE A 190 -6.22 7.63 -7.70
N ASN A 191 -6.01 7.79 -6.38
CA ASN A 191 -4.76 8.25 -5.81
C ASN A 191 -3.87 7.07 -5.44
N CYS A 192 -2.91 6.74 -6.31
CA CYS A 192 -1.91 5.69 -6.13
C CYS A 192 -0.54 6.22 -5.70
N ILE A 193 -0.41 7.52 -5.39
CA ILE A 193 0.87 8.14 -5.07
C ILE A 193 1.48 7.54 -3.82
N ALA A 194 2.75 7.20 -3.91
CA ALA A 194 3.56 6.77 -2.78
C ALA A 194 5.03 7.12 -3.00
N ALA A 195 5.62 7.89 -2.08
CA ALA A 195 7.06 8.11 -2.01
C ALA A 195 7.78 6.80 -1.70
N PRO A 196 9.05 6.64 -2.11
CA PRO A 196 9.89 5.51 -1.75
C PRO A 196 9.95 5.30 -0.24
N ILE A 197 10.04 4.04 0.19
CA ILE A 197 10.16 3.67 1.60
C ILE A 197 11.61 3.85 2.04
N ASN A 198 11.87 4.74 3.00
CA ASN A 198 13.22 5.04 3.48
C ASN A 198 13.81 3.93 4.37
N GLY A 199 13.00 3.21 5.12
CA GLY A 199 13.45 2.07 5.92
C GLY A 199 14.43 2.41 7.05
N MET A 200 14.40 3.63 7.58
CA MET A 200 15.34 4.15 8.56
C MET A 200 14.69 4.37 9.93
N SER A 201 15.52 4.28 11.01
CA SER A 201 15.05 4.71 12.34
C SER A 201 14.82 6.23 12.35
N ILE A 202 13.91 6.69 13.20
CA ILE A 202 13.60 8.12 13.34
C ILE A 202 14.84 8.98 13.66
N THR A 203 15.81 8.42 14.37
CA THR A 203 17.07 9.12 14.71
C THR A 203 18.06 9.23 13.55
N SER A 204 17.87 8.44 12.49
CA SER A 204 18.76 8.42 11.32
C SER A 204 18.07 8.98 10.07
N LEU A 205 16.76 9.22 10.12
CA LEU A 205 15.97 9.67 8.99
C LEU A 205 16.23 11.16 8.71
N PRO A 206 16.73 11.53 7.51
CA PRO A 206 17.03 12.92 7.19
C PRO A 206 15.75 13.79 7.13
N PRO A 207 15.77 15.04 7.60
CA PRO A 207 14.63 15.96 7.49
C PRO A 207 14.12 16.16 6.05
N THR A 208 15.01 16.14 5.07
CA THR A 208 14.68 16.23 3.65
C THR A 208 13.85 15.04 3.17
N ALA A 209 14.16 13.82 3.62
CA ALA A 209 13.39 12.61 3.31
C ALA A 209 11.99 12.67 3.95
N ILE A 210 11.88 13.15 5.20
CA ILE A 210 10.59 13.36 5.87
C ILE A 210 9.73 14.35 5.05
N SER A 211 10.30 15.51 4.74
CA SER A 211 9.60 16.55 3.95
C SER A 211 9.14 16.02 2.59
N TYR A 212 10.00 15.27 1.90
CA TYR A 212 9.67 14.66 0.62
C TYR A 212 8.52 13.66 0.74
N THR A 213 8.56 12.76 1.73
CA THR A 213 7.49 11.77 1.96
C THR A 213 6.15 12.44 2.28
N ILE A 214 6.17 13.48 3.12
CA ILE A 214 4.95 14.25 3.46
C ILE A 214 4.40 14.97 2.22
N HIS A 215 5.26 15.65 1.49
CA HIS A 215 4.88 16.40 0.29
C HIS A 215 4.29 15.46 -0.78
N SER A 216 5.01 14.38 -1.11
CA SER A 216 4.59 13.45 -2.15
C SER A 216 3.32 12.67 -1.78
N ASN A 217 3.16 12.23 -0.53
CA ASN A 217 2.03 11.37 -0.16
C ASN A 217 0.82 12.14 0.33
N LEU A 218 1.04 13.15 1.20
CA LEU A 218 -0.05 13.82 1.92
C LEU A 218 -0.48 15.11 1.25
N VAL A 219 0.46 16.03 0.94
CA VAL A 219 0.12 17.29 0.27
C VAL A 219 -0.52 17.02 -1.08
N SER A 220 0.02 16.08 -1.84
CA SER A 220 -0.57 15.64 -3.11
C SER A 220 -2.02 15.17 -2.97
N CYS A 221 -2.34 14.44 -1.87
CA CYS A 221 -3.70 13.98 -1.61
C CYS A 221 -4.67 15.17 -1.43
N PHE A 222 -4.27 16.21 -0.71
CA PHE A 222 -5.07 17.44 -0.59
C PHE A 222 -5.22 18.14 -1.94
N ASN A 223 -4.13 18.32 -2.68
CA ASN A 223 -4.14 19.05 -3.95
C ASN A 223 -5.11 18.42 -4.96
N ILE A 224 -5.05 17.09 -5.15
CA ILE A 224 -5.94 16.42 -6.09
C ILE A 224 -7.40 16.43 -5.63
N LEU A 225 -7.66 16.25 -4.33
CA LEU A 225 -9.03 16.31 -3.80
C LEU A 225 -9.62 17.72 -4.00
N GLN A 226 -8.89 18.78 -3.65
CA GLN A 226 -9.37 20.15 -3.80
C GLN A 226 -9.59 20.55 -5.26
N GLN A 227 -8.76 20.04 -6.17
CA GLN A 227 -8.88 20.38 -7.59
C GLN A 227 -9.98 19.59 -8.30
N PHE A 228 -10.16 18.30 -8.04
CA PHE A 228 -11.04 17.46 -8.83
C PHE A 228 -12.40 17.16 -8.17
N LEU A 229 -12.49 17.15 -6.84
CA LEU A 229 -13.75 16.89 -6.13
C LEU A 229 -14.89 17.88 -6.50
N PRO A 230 -14.66 19.21 -6.65
CA PRO A 230 -15.72 20.11 -7.08
C PRO A 230 -16.33 19.79 -8.45
N GLY A 231 -15.51 19.33 -9.41
CA GLY A 231 -15.98 18.87 -10.72
C GLY A 231 -16.89 17.65 -10.61
N MET A 232 -16.52 16.68 -9.76
CA MET A 232 -17.34 15.48 -9.50
C MET A 232 -18.68 15.85 -8.82
N LEU A 233 -18.67 16.80 -7.89
CA LEU A 233 -19.89 17.30 -7.24
C LEU A 233 -20.82 18.01 -8.22
N SER A 234 -20.28 18.67 -9.24
CA SER A 234 -21.03 19.34 -10.29
C SER A 234 -21.49 18.41 -11.41
N SER A 235 -20.85 17.24 -11.56
CA SER A 235 -21.19 16.27 -12.60
C SER A 235 -22.57 15.67 -12.39
N PRO A 236 -23.39 15.50 -13.45
CA PRO A 236 -24.68 14.83 -13.34
C PRO A 236 -24.59 13.39 -12.84
N THR A 237 -23.52 12.69 -13.19
CA THR A 237 -23.26 11.30 -12.79
C THR A 237 -22.57 11.17 -11.44
N GLY A 238 -22.14 12.29 -10.85
CA GLY A 238 -21.33 12.30 -9.64
C GLY A 238 -19.90 11.79 -9.86
N GLY A 239 -19.32 11.15 -8.86
CA GLY A 239 -17.95 10.64 -8.97
C GLY A 239 -17.60 9.54 -7.99
N THR A 240 -16.40 8.97 -8.15
CA THR A 240 -15.80 8.01 -7.22
C THR A 240 -14.37 8.42 -6.91
N VAL A 241 -14.05 8.59 -5.63
CA VAL A 241 -12.71 8.91 -5.14
C VAL A 241 -12.12 7.70 -4.46
N VAL A 242 -10.97 7.23 -4.96
CA VAL A 242 -10.22 6.11 -4.40
C VAL A 242 -8.91 6.62 -3.81
N ASN A 243 -8.71 6.44 -2.52
CA ASN A 243 -7.46 6.76 -1.85
C ASN A 243 -6.75 5.50 -1.37
N LEU A 244 -5.46 5.34 -1.73
CA LEU A 244 -4.64 4.23 -1.28
C LEU A 244 -3.92 4.59 0.02
N SER A 245 -4.32 3.90 1.08
CA SER A 245 -3.64 3.86 2.37
C SER A 245 -2.93 2.52 2.55
N SER A 246 -2.68 2.11 3.77
CA SER A 246 -2.04 0.84 4.08
C SER A 246 -2.45 0.34 5.47
N VAL A 247 -2.43 -0.97 5.66
CA VAL A 247 -2.62 -1.60 6.98
C VAL A 247 -1.54 -1.19 7.98
N VAL A 248 -0.36 -0.75 7.51
CA VAL A 248 0.70 -0.27 8.38
C VAL A 248 0.35 1.05 9.09
N SER A 249 -0.66 1.80 8.62
CA SER A 249 -1.21 2.97 9.31
C SER A 249 -1.71 2.65 10.73
N TYR A 250 -2.10 1.40 10.98
CA TYR A 250 -2.53 0.90 12.29
C TYR A 250 -1.45 0.09 12.99
N LEU A 251 -0.67 -0.70 12.24
CA LEU A 251 0.34 -1.62 12.78
C LEU A 251 1.65 -0.91 13.15
N THR A 252 1.93 0.22 12.56
CA THR A 252 3.07 1.11 12.86
C THR A 252 4.41 0.38 13.03
N PRO A 253 4.92 -0.37 12.01
CA PRO A 253 6.16 -1.12 12.14
C PRO A 253 7.38 -0.19 12.28
N ALA A 254 8.43 -0.68 12.95
CA ALA A 254 9.67 0.05 13.10
C ALA A 254 10.32 0.39 11.76
N GLY A 255 10.95 1.56 11.65
CA GLY A 255 11.66 2.00 10.44
C GLY A 255 10.79 2.62 9.33
N LEU A 256 9.50 2.79 9.57
CA LEU A 256 8.53 3.33 8.59
C LEU A 256 7.81 4.59 9.11
N SER A 257 8.42 5.35 10.01
CA SER A 257 7.74 6.43 10.73
C SER A 257 7.13 7.50 9.82
N ASP A 258 7.85 7.95 8.79
CA ASP A 258 7.40 8.95 7.81
C ASP A 258 6.29 8.39 6.91
N TYR A 259 6.49 7.19 6.36
CA TYR A 259 5.52 6.52 5.51
C TYR A 259 4.21 6.23 6.26
N VAL A 260 4.30 5.64 7.45
CA VAL A 260 3.15 5.34 8.31
C VAL A 260 2.37 6.59 8.67
N ALA A 261 3.06 7.67 9.05
CA ALA A 261 2.42 8.94 9.38
C ALA A 261 1.59 9.47 8.21
N THR A 262 2.13 9.43 6.97
CA THR A 262 1.40 9.89 5.79
C THR A 262 0.23 8.98 5.44
N LYS A 263 0.37 7.65 5.54
CA LYS A 263 -0.74 6.72 5.25
C LYS A 263 -1.86 6.80 6.30
N ALA A 264 -1.52 7.02 7.58
CA ALA A 264 -2.51 7.30 8.62
C ALA A 264 -3.23 8.63 8.37
N ALA A 265 -2.50 9.67 7.96
CA ALA A 265 -3.08 10.96 7.60
C ALA A 265 -4.03 10.84 6.39
N ILE A 266 -3.66 10.12 5.32
CA ILE A 266 -4.53 9.87 4.17
C ILE A 266 -5.83 9.18 4.59
N SER A 267 -5.75 8.18 5.50
CA SER A 267 -6.97 7.53 6.02
C SER A 267 -7.85 8.50 6.82
N ALA A 268 -7.24 9.43 7.56
CA ALA A 268 -7.97 10.46 8.29
C ALA A 268 -8.63 11.47 7.33
N VAL A 269 -7.88 12.00 6.36
CA VAL A 269 -8.41 12.93 5.32
C VAL A 269 -9.58 12.28 4.58
N HIS A 270 -9.42 11.03 4.15
CA HIS A 270 -10.48 10.29 3.46
C HIS A 270 -11.78 10.23 4.29
N LYS A 271 -11.68 9.84 5.55
CA LYS A 271 -12.84 9.73 6.46
C LYS A 271 -13.47 11.09 6.76
N THR A 272 -12.65 12.16 6.84
CA THR A 272 -13.14 13.53 7.04
C THR A 272 -13.92 13.99 5.81
N VAL A 273 -13.39 13.82 4.61
CA VAL A 273 -14.09 14.17 3.35
C VAL A 273 -15.37 13.35 3.19
N GLU A 274 -15.34 12.05 3.53
CA GLU A 274 -16.55 11.21 3.55
C GLU A 274 -17.62 11.77 4.52
N ALA A 275 -17.21 12.26 5.70
CA ALA A 275 -18.12 12.88 6.66
C ALA A 275 -18.66 14.22 6.15
N GLU A 276 -17.84 15.05 5.50
CA GLU A 276 -18.25 16.31 4.86
C GLU A 276 -19.29 16.06 3.77
N LEU A 277 -19.07 15.09 2.89
CA LEU A 277 -20.04 14.69 1.86
C LEU A 277 -21.35 14.19 2.44
N ARG A 278 -21.32 13.54 3.61
CA ARG A 278 -22.53 13.10 4.31
C ARG A 278 -23.29 14.29 4.90
N VAL A 279 -22.58 15.26 5.47
CA VAL A 279 -23.18 16.47 6.04
C VAL A 279 -23.80 17.35 4.95
N SER A 280 -23.16 17.46 3.77
CA SER A 280 -23.70 18.20 2.62
C SER A 280 -24.84 17.46 1.89
N GLY A 281 -25.01 16.15 2.15
CA GLY A 281 -26.00 15.32 1.45
C GLY A 281 -25.51 14.77 0.09
N ASP A 282 -24.23 14.91 -0.23
CA ASP A 282 -23.65 14.51 -1.51
C ASP A 282 -23.05 13.08 -1.51
N ASN A 283 -23.18 12.35 -0.40
CA ASN A 283 -22.64 10.99 -0.24
C ASN A 283 -23.24 9.96 -1.21
N ASP A 284 -24.41 10.24 -1.81
CA ASP A 284 -24.97 9.40 -2.87
C ASP A 284 -24.45 9.77 -4.25
N ARG A 285 -23.97 10.99 -4.44
CA ARG A 285 -23.39 11.48 -5.70
C ARG A 285 -21.90 11.15 -5.82
N VAL A 286 -21.13 11.37 -4.75
CA VAL A 286 -19.70 11.07 -4.74
C VAL A 286 -19.41 9.93 -3.76
N LYS A 287 -18.86 8.84 -4.29
CA LYS A 287 -18.48 7.65 -3.51
C LYS A 287 -17.02 7.73 -3.11
N MET A 288 -16.80 7.53 -1.82
CA MET A 288 -15.45 7.46 -1.24
C MET A 288 -15.06 6.00 -1.04
N LEU A 289 -13.90 5.59 -1.58
CA LEU A 289 -13.36 4.23 -1.47
C LEU A 289 -11.94 4.26 -0.89
N LEU A 290 -11.77 3.76 0.33
CA LEU A 290 -10.47 3.66 0.99
C LEU A 290 -9.87 2.26 0.78
N ILE A 291 -8.67 2.23 0.22
CA ILE A 291 -7.94 0.98 0.00
C ILE A 291 -6.81 0.88 1.02
N GLU A 292 -6.88 -0.11 1.89
CA GLU A 292 -5.88 -0.37 2.93
C GLU A 292 -5.18 -1.70 2.62
N THR A 293 -4.01 -1.62 1.98
CA THR A 293 -3.27 -2.81 1.55
C THR A 293 -2.11 -3.15 2.48
N GLY A 294 -1.80 -4.44 2.58
CA GLY A 294 -0.51 -4.94 3.05
C GLY A 294 0.57 -4.76 2.00
N GLN A 295 1.67 -5.52 2.18
CA GLN A 295 2.77 -5.53 1.22
C GLN A 295 2.31 -6.07 -0.13
N MET A 296 2.67 -5.38 -1.21
CA MET A 296 2.46 -5.80 -2.60
C MET A 296 3.79 -6.13 -3.27
N ALA A 297 3.77 -7.01 -4.26
CA ALA A 297 4.93 -7.35 -5.09
C ALA A 297 5.23 -6.23 -6.11
N THR A 298 5.64 -5.06 -5.62
CA THR A 298 6.01 -3.88 -6.41
C THR A 298 7.38 -3.37 -5.99
N ALA A 299 8.03 -2.59 -6.85
CA ALA A 299 9.35 -1.99 -6.57
C ALA A 299 9.35 -1.15 -5.28
N LEU A 300 8.23 -0.54 -4.90
CA LEU A 300 8.09 0.21 -3.66
C LEU A 300 8.42 -0.61 -2.40
N PHE A 301 8.09 -1.90 -2.42
CA PHE A 301 8.25 -2.81 -1.28
C PHE A 301 9.43 -3.77 -1.39
N GLU A 302 10.34 -3.57 -2.36
CA GLU A 302 11.47 -4.48 -2.60
C GLU A 302 12.39 -4.62 -1.37
N ALA A 303 12.58 -3.55 -0.62
CA ALA A 303 13.37 -3.54 0.61
C ALA A 303 12.62 -4.06 1.85
N VAL A 304 11.33 -4.34 1.75
CA VAL A 304 10.48 -4.80 2.86
C VAL A 304 10.36 -6.32 2.81
N LYS A 305 10.73 -7.00 3.88
CA LYS A 305 10.59 -8.46 3.99
C LYS A 305 9.41 -8.81 4.88
N THR A 306 8.44 -9.53 4.33
CA THR A 306 7.33 -10.06 5.12
C THR A 306 7.83 -11.20 6.01
N PRO A 307 7.69 -11.14 7.33
CA PRO A 307 8.22 -12.18 8.22
C PRO A 307 7.50 -13.53 8.07
N ASN A 308 6.22 -13.50 7.72
CA ASN A 308 5.38 -14.71 7.64
C ASN A 308 4.38 -14.63 6.49
N ASN A 309 4.67 -15.34 5.39
CA ASN A 309 3.81 -15.38 4.20
C ASN A 309 2.48 -16.11 4.41
N PHE A 310 2.34 -16.94 5.43
CA PHE A 310 1.07 -17.62 5.69
C PHE A 310 0.02 -16.65 6.24
N PHE A 311 0.37 -15.85 7.26
CA PHE A 311 -0.55 -14.89 7.87
C PHE A 311 -0.63 -13.57 7.09
N ALA A 312 0.50 -13.11 6.54
CA ALA A 312 0.62 -11.85 5.81
C ALA A 312 1.22 -12.11 4.42
N PRO A 313 0.45 -12.68 3.50
CA PRO A 313 0.93 -12.94 2.14
C PRO A 313 1.25 -11.63 1.42
N VAL A 314 2.29 -11.67 0.60
CA VAL A 314 2.59 -10.58 -0.34
C VAL A 314 1.52 -10.60 -1.44
N LEU A 315 0.86 -9.47 -1.64
CA LEU A 315 -0.24 -9.34 -2.58
C LEU A 315 0.27 -9.19 -4.01
N GLU A 316 -0.38 -9.86 -4.95
CA GLU A 316 -0.17 -9.65 -6.38
C GLU A 316 -0.84 -8.34 -6.83
N PRO A 317 -0.09 -7.36 -7.38
CA PRO A 317 -0.65 -6.05 -7.75
C PRO A 317 -1.81 -6.14 -8.74
N VAL A 318 -1.77 -7.11 -9.67
CA VAL A 318 -2.83 -7.35 -10.66
C VAL A 318 -4.15 -7.74 -9.98
N GLN A 319 -4.10 -8.56 -8.91
CA GLN A 319 -5.32 -8.94 -8.18
C GLN A 319 -5.90 -7.74 -7.44
N VAL A 320 -5.03 -6.95 -6.79
CA VAL A 320 -5.45 -5.72 -6.10
C VAL A 320 -6.08 -4.73 -7.07
N ALA A 321 -5.47 -4.51 -8.25
CA ALA A 321 -6.01 -3.65 -9.29
C ALA A 321 -7.41 -4.11 -9.73
N ARG A 322 -7.59 -5.40 -10.01
CA ARG A 322 -8.89 -5.97 -10.39
C ARG A 322 -9.96 -5.81 -9.31
N GLU A 323 -9.60 -5.99 -8.04
CA GLU A 323 -10.54 -5.80 -6.92
C GLU A 323 -10.95 -4.33 -6.79
N ILE A 324 -10.01 -3.38 -6.92
CA ILE A 324 -10.31 -1.95 -6.92
C ILE A 324 -11.25 -1.60 -8.06
N VAL A 325 -10.90 -1.98 -9.29
CA VAL A 325 -11.70 -1.72 -10.49
C VAL A 325 -13.12 -2.30 -10.33
N ALA A 326 -13.25 -3.55 -9.86
CA ALA A 326 -14.55 -4.18 -9.67
C ALA A 326 -15.45 -3.43 -8.67
N VAL A 327 -14.87 -2.87 -7.60
CA VAL A 327 -15.66 -2.09 -6.63
C VAL A 327 -16.00 -0.71 -7.18
N VAL A 328 -15.10 -0.05 -7.87
CA VAL A 328 -15.36 1.24 -8.56
C VAL A 328 -16.47 1.07 -9.59
N ASP A 329 -16.40 0.04 -10.43
CA ASP A 329 -17.41 -0.26 -11.46
C ASP A 329 -18.80 -0.58 -10.86
N SER A 330 -18.82 -1.17 -9.65
CA SER A 330 -20.07 -1.42 -8.94
C SER A 330 -20.72 -0.16 -8.38
N GLY A 331 -20.03 0.98 -8.42
CA GLY A 331 -20.49 2.27 -7.90
C GLY A 331 -20.63 2.33 -6.39
N ASN A 332 -20.07 1.37 -5.65
CA ASN A 332 -20.14 1.33 -4.19
C ASN A 332 -19.00 2.16 -3.56
N GLY A 333 -19.30 2.84 -2.47
CA GLY A 333 -18.30 3.38 -1.54
C GLY A 333 -17.89 2.37 -0.48
N GLY A 334 -16.90 2.74 0.34
CA GLY A 334 -16.50 1.96 1.50
C GLY A 334 -15.00 1.77 1.66
N SER A 335 -14.61 0.63 2.24
CA SER A 335 -13.19 0.29 2.40
C SER A 335 -12.88 -1.12 1.95
N ILE A 336 -11.76 -1.29 1.24
CA ILE A 336 -11.17 -2.59 0.87
C ILE A 336 -9.92 -2.78 1.73
N ARG A 337 -9.84 -3.90 2.42
CA ARG A 337 -8.69 -4.28 3.24
C ARG A 337 -8.12 -5.60 2.76
N LEU A 338 -6.87 -5.58 2.35
CA LEU A 338 -6.16 -6.73 1.82
C LEU A 338 -4.77 -6.83 2.48
N PRO A 339 -4.28 -8.02 2.78
CA PRO A 339 -4.94 -9.33 2.77
C PRO A 339 -5.96 -9.49 3.93
N ALA A 340 -6.50 -10.71 4.14
CA ALA A 340 -7.61 -10.96 5.11
C ALA A 340 -7.32 -10.47 6.53
N TYR A 341 -6.07 -10.53 7.00
CA TYR A 341 -5.72 -9.99 8.32
C TYR A 341 -5.97 -8.47 8.42
N GLY A 342 -5.97 -7.75 7.30
CA GLY A 342 -6.30 -6.32 7.25
C GLY A 342 -7.68 -6.00 7.85
N ALA A 343 -8.63 -6.94 7.77
CA ALA A 343 -9.93 -6.78 8.42
C ALA A 343 -9.84 -6.78 9.97
N LEU A 344 -8.80 -7.40 10.52
CA LEU A 344 -8.57 -7.50 11.97
C LEU A 344 -7.73 -6.35 12.53
N VAL A 345 -7.13 -5.52 11.68
CA VAL A 345 -6.19 -4.46 12.10
C VAL A 345 -6.87 -3.41 12.99
N ASN A 346 -8.15 -3.10 12.73
CA ASN A 346 -8.90 -2.19 13.59
C ASN A 346 -9.09 -2.73 15.02
N TRP A 347 -9.26 -4.05 15.15
CA TRP A 347 -9.37 -4.71 16.46
C TRP A 347 -8.03 -4.72 17.19
N TYR A 348 -6.91 -4.83 16.45
CA TYR A 348 -5.57 -4.72 17.03
C TYR A 348 -5.37 -3.42 17.79
N ALA A 349 -5.85 -2.29 17.26
CA ALA A 349 -5.68 -0.98 17.88
C ALA A 349 -6.40 -0.83 19.24
N VAL A 350 -7.45 -1.62 19.51
CA VAL A 350 -8.20 -1.59 20.77
C VAL A 350 -7.77 -2.67 21.77
N LEU A 351 -6.83 -3.55 21.40
CA LEU A 351 -6.29 -4.57 22.32
C LEU A 351 -5.43 -3.93 23.41
N PRO A 352 -5.36 -4.56 24.62
CA PRO A 352 -4.40 -4.17 25.65
C PRO A 352 -2.96 -4.16 25.13
N VAL A 353 -2.15 -3.18 25.57
CA VAL A 353 -0.78 -2.99 25.08
C VAL A 353 0.09 -4.24 25.19
N ALA A 354 -0.09 -5.03 26.26
CA ALA A 354 0.64 -6.29 26.45
C ALA A 354 0.36 -7.29 25.31
N ILE A 355 -0.92 -7.40 24.89
CA ILE A 355 -1.33 -8.27 23.79
C ILE A 355 -0.81 -7.74 22.46
N GLN A 356 -0.84 -6.42 22.26
CA GLN A 356 -0.25 -5.80 21.07
C GLN A 356 1.26 -6.10 20.98
N ARG A 357 2.01 -5.98 22.07
CA ARG A 357 3.45 -6.30 22.12
C ARG A 357 3.71 -7.78 21.83
N LEU A 358 2.93 -8.67 22.39
CA LEU A 358 3.03 -10.10 22.11
C LEU A 358 2.76 -10.42 20.65
N ALA A 359 1.71 -9.83 20.07
CA ALA A 359 1.38 -9.98 18.64
C ALA A 359 2.51 -9.44 17.74
N ARG A 360 3.11 -8.30 18.06
CA ARG A 360 4.27 -7.74 17.33
C ARG A 360 5.49 -8.67 17.42
N TYR A 361 5.77 -9.20 18.59
CA TYR A 361 6.87 -10.15 18.79
C TYR A 361 6.67 -11.43 17.98
N LEU A 362 5.48 -12.03 18.05
CA LEU A 362 5.14 -13.27 17.33
C LEU A 362 5.09 -13.08 15.81
N SER A 363 4.61 -11.92 15.34
CA SER A 363 4.54 -11.61 13.90
C SER A 363 5.89 -11.19 13.32
N GLY A 364 6.85 -10.73 14.13
CA GLY A 364 8.12 -10.21 13.66
C GLY A 364 8.01 -8.92 12.84
N ILE A 365 6.90 -8.18 12.95
CA ILE A 365 6.59 -7.01 12.10
C ILE A 365 7.65 -5.90 12.22
N ASP A 366 8.27 -5.76 13.39
CA ASP A 366 9.30 -4.74 13.63
C ASP A 366 10.65 -5.07 12.98
N SER A 367 10.83 -6.28 12.47
CA SER A 367 12.03 -6.68 11.72
C SER A 367 11.81 -6.66 10.19
N ALA A 368 10.62 -6.29 9.73
CA ALA A 368 10.25 -6.28 8.31
C ALA A 368 11.12 -5.33 7.47
N VAL A 369 11.60 -4.25 8.07
CA VAL A 369 12.53 -3.30 7.45
C VAL A 369 13.81 -3.33 8.27
N GLY A 370 14.91 -3.77 7.72
CA GLY A 370 16.20 -4.10 8.34
C GLY A 370 16.81 -3.23 9.45
N VAL A 371 16.01 -2.36 10.06
CA VAL A 371 16.40 -1.48 11.19
C VAL A 371 16.88 -2.29 12.40
N GLY A 372 16.37 -3.51 12.62
CA GLY A 372 16.83 -4.41 13.69
C GLY A 372 18.27 -4.89 13.48
N VAL A 373 18.68 -5.12 12.24
CA VAL A 373 20.04 -5.57 11.90
C VAL A 373 21.07 -4.47 12.12
N GLU A 374 20.73 -3.21 11.86
CA GLU A 374 21.60 -2.07 12.16
C GLU A 374 21.72 -1.80 13.67
N ALA A 375 20.64 -2.00 14.42
CA ALA A 375 20.65 -1.88 15.87
C ALA A 375 21.52 -2.97 16.53
N GLU A 376 21.48 -4.21 16.01
CA GLU A 376 22.37 -5.30 16.47
C GLU A 376 23.82 -5.06 16.06
N LYS A 377 24.10 -4.58 14.84
CA LYS A 377 25.45 -4.19 14.42
C LYS A 377 26.01 -3.05 15.26
N ARG A 378 25.19 -2.06 15.65
CA ARG A 378 25.61 -0.99 16.56
C ARG A 378 25.87 -1.49 17.99
N LYS A 379 25.09 -2.46 18.49
CA LYS A 379 25.34 -3.10 19.78
C LYS A 379 26.62 -3.95 19.75
N GLY A 380 26.84 -4.73 18.67
CA GLY A 380 28.07 -5.48 18.47
C GLY A 380 29.30 -4.59 18.39
N ASN A 381 29.29 -3.55 17.57
CA ASN A 381 30.39 -2.57 17.48
C ASN A 381 30.58 -1.73 18.78
N GLY A 382 29.50 -1.47 19.51
CA GLY A 382 29.58 -0.79 20.83
C GLY A 382 30.24 -1.68 21.89
N SER A 383 29.95 -2.99 21.87
CA SER A 383 30.60 -3.97 22.75
C SER A 383 32.06 -4.18 22.40
N GLU A 384 32.42 -4.26 21.11
CA GLU A 384 33.83 -4.32 20.68
C GLU A 384 34.61 -3.05 20.99
N ARG A 385 34.00 -1.86 20.82
CA ARG A 385 34.65 -0.58 21.26
C ARG A 385 34.78 -0.47 22.79
N ALA A 386 33.80 -0.97 23.54
CA ALA A 386 33.88 -1.01 24.98
C ALA A 386 34.98 -1.98 25.50
N MET A 387 35.13 -3.15 24.85
CA MET A 387 36.22 -4.07 25.12
C MET A 387 37.58 -3.48 24.73
N ALA A 388 37.72 -2.88 23.56
CA ALA A 388 38.95 -2.23 23.10
C ALA A 388 39.34 -1.04 23.97
N SER A 389 38.39 -0.29 24.53
CA SER A 389 38.66 0.80 25.47
C SER A 389 39.05 0.28 26.87
N SER A 390 38.52 -0.85 27.34
CA SER A 390 38.90 -1.49 28.59
C SER A 390 40.32 -2.07 28.51
N ASP A 391 40.73 -2.63 27.39
CA ASP A 391 42.05 -3.15 27.15
C ASP A 391 43.11 -2.03 27.02
N SER A 392 42.75 -0.89 26.43
CA SER A 392 43.62 0.29 26.37
C SER A 392 43.87 0.92 27.77
N ILE A 393 42.82 0.99 28.63
CA ILE A 393 42.91 1.50 29.99
C ILE A 393 43.72 0.55 30.89
N SER A 394 43.60 -0.77 30.70
CA SER A 394 44.41 -1.75 31.45
C SER A 394 45.89 -1.70 31.05
N SER A 395 46.20 -1.53 29.77
CA SER A 395 47.56 -1.39 29.26
C SER A 395 48.24 -0.07 29.66
N GLU A 396 47.49 1.03 29.81
CA GLU A 396 47.97 2.31 30.29
C GLU A 396 48.28 2.26 31.82
N LYS A 397 47.41 1.61 32.60
CA LYS A 397 47.66 1.37 34.03
C LYS A 397 48.89 0.48 34.33
N GLU A 398 49.18 -0.50 33.49
CA GLU A 398 50.38 -1.32 33.57
C GLU A 398 51.66 -0.53 33.19
N ARG A 399 51.57 0.37 32.19
CA ARG A 399 52.67 1.27 31.82
C ARG A 399 52.96 2.33 32.89
N GLU A 400 51.96 2.85 33.56
CA GLU A 400 52.19 3.77 34.71
C GLU A 400 52.78 3.06 35.91
N LYS A 401 52.34 1.83 36.23
CA LYS A 401 53.00 1.03 37.31
C LYS A 401 54.44 0.68 37.00
N GLY A 402 54.74 0.40 35.70
CA GLY A 402 56.11 0.14 35.24
C GLY A 402 57.03 1.38 35.33
N LYS A 403 56.53 2.60 35.14
CA LYS A 403 57.23 3.86 35.26
C LYS A 403 57.45 4.26 36.73
N ALA A 404 56.50 3.97 37.61
CA ALA A 404 56.65 4.27 39.08
C ALA A 404 57.67 3.37 39.75
N SER A 405 57.97 2.16 39.23
CA SER A 405 58.98 1.27 39.81
C SER A 405 60.39 1.53 39.30
N SER A 406 60.59 2.36 38.26
CA SER A 406 61.91 2.73 37.72
C SER A 406 62.46 4.08 38.24
N SER A 407 61.68 4.86 39.03
CA SER A 407 62.04 6.19 39.46
C SER A 407 62.53 6.29 40.95
N SER A 408 62.81 5.13 41.63
CA SER A 408 63.27 5.09 43.00
C SER A 408 64.72 4.70 43.14
N LYS A 409 65.59 5.00 42.16
CA LYS A 409 67.08 4.89 42.36
C LYS A 409 67.76 6.04 41.63
N GLY A 410 68.28 7.01 42.40
CA GLY A 410 69.24 8.00 41.91
C GLY A 410 69.04 9.40 42.53
N SER A 411 69.63 9.57 43.71
CA SER A 411 70.48 10.63 44.30
C SER A 411 70.09 12.10 44.09
N ASP A 412 69.93 12.74 45.21
CA ASP A 412 70.54 13.99 45.71
C ASP A 412 71.23 14.88 44.69
N SER A 413 70.85 16.11 44.73
CA SER A 413 71.61 17.35 44.91
C SER A 413 71.04 18.53 44.16
N ASP A 414 70.97 19.60 44.85
CA ASP A 414 71.06 21.03 44.52
C ASP A 414 69.82 21.86 44.39
N VAL A 415 69.73 22.65 45.40
CA VAL A 415 68.97 23.86 45.63
C VAL A 415 69.33 24.93 44.62
N GLU A 416 68.36 25.63 44.07
CA GLU A 416 68.46 27.10 43.91
C GLU A 416 67.04 27.72 43.74
N LEU A 417 66.81 28.65 44.65
CA LEU A 417 65.70 29.61 44.61
C LEU A 417 65.93 30.61 43.49
N ILE A 418 64.85 30.99 42.79
CA ILE A 418 64.66 32.41 42.39
C ILE A 418 63.17 32.70 42.33
N GLU A 419 62.84 33.82 43.00
CA GLU A 419 61.56 34.49 43.13
C GLU A 419 61.02 35.12 41.81
N ALA A 420 59.74 35.34 41.82
CA ALA A 420 58.97 36.57 41.53
C ALA A 420 58.61 36.98 40.09
N ASP A 421 57.34 37.37 40.05
CA ASP A 421 56.67 38.45 39.34
C ASP A 421 56.23 38.26 37.85
N ALA A 422 54.95 38.28 37.75
CA ALA A 422 53.96 39.17 37.16
C ALA A 422 52.74 38.40 36.64
#